data_c230693d622540728ef43e933a03785c
#
_entry.id   c230693d622540728ef43e933a03785c
#
_cell.length_a   1.000
_cell.length_b   1.000
_cell.length_c   1.000
_cell.angle_alpha   90.00
_cell.angle_beta   90.00
_cell.angle_gamma   90.00
#
_symmetry.space_group_name_H-M   'P 1'
#
loop_
_entity.id
_entity.type
_entity.pdbx_description
1 polymer ?
#
loop_
_entity_poly.entity_id
_entity_poly.type
_entity_poly.pdbx_seq_one_letter_code
_entity_poly.pdbx_strand_id
1 'polypeptide(L)'
;MTRPTTQIFDAAATARLMPYAALVDALRRASIDYAQQRIVSPERLVVPLNAGGIMLSMPATAPDLAIHKLVNVCASNGARHLPTIHGQVMAFDADTGETLFVLDGPTVTGRRTAAMSMLGIAAFAARTPREFLLIGTGTQALNHLEAIGELFPDALVWVKGSAPARAEAFCAEQSGKVRELRPLAEAGATIPASIEVVITLTTSKQPVYDEPARAERLVIGVGAFTPQMVEIGATTIGGSALFVDDEAGAKHEAGDFIQAGVDWARVGGIAAVLGKAQPVLGGPVVFKSVGCAAWDLAACRVARDALARG
;
A
#
# COMPACT_ATOMS: atom_id res chain seq x y z
N MET A 1 -30.27 14.30 -25.84
CA MET A 1 -28.94 14.45 -25.27
C MET A 1 -28.22 13.11 -25.40
N THR A 2 -27.14 13.03 -26.16
CA THR A 2 -26.30 11.82 -26.23
C THR A 2 -25.61 11.65 -24.87
N ARG A 3 -25.81 10.50 -24.21
CA ARG A 3 -25.06 10.17 -22.99
C ARG A 3 -23.56 10.13 -23.32
N PRO A 4 -22.70 10.73 -22.49
CA PRO A 4 -21.26 10.58 -22.69
C PRO A 4 -20.89 9.09 -22.62
N THR A 5 -20.02 8.65 -23.51
CA THR A 5 -19.52 7.26 -23.50
C THR A 5 -18.63 7.09 -22.28
N THR A 6 -18.87 6.05 -21.46
CA THR A 6 -18.01 5.72 -20.32
C THR A 6 -16.57 5.49 -20.79
N GLN A 7 -15.63 6.23 -20.24
CA GLN A 7 -14.21 6.10 -20.57
C GLN A 7 -13.60 4.93 -19.79
N ILE A 8 -12.80 4.11 -20.49
CA ILE A 8 -12.08 2.99 -19.90
C ILE A 8 -10.59 3.24 -20.12
N PHE A 9 -9.84 3.27 -19.03
CA PHE A 9 -8.40 3.56 -19.02
C PHE A 9 -7.59 2.30 -18.80
N ASP A 10 -6.61 2.08 -19.66
CA ASP A 10 -5.59 1.04 -19.48
C ASP A 10 -4.61 1.37 -18.34
N ALA A 11 -3.68 0.47 -18.06
CA ALA A 11 -2.70 0.63 -16.98
C ALA A 11 -1.89 1.92 -17.10
N ALA A 12 -1.38 2.23 -18.32
CA ALA A 12 -0.55 3.41 -18.53
C ALA A 12 -1.35 4.72 -18.39
N ALA A 13 -2.56 4.77 -18.92
CA ALA A 13 -3.44 5.92 -18.80
C ALA A 13 -3.89 6.10 -17.34
N THR A 14 -4.25 5.01 -16.64
CA THR A 14 -4.59 5.02 -15.22
C THR A 14 -3.44 5.58 -14.37
N ALA A 15 -2.20 5.14 -14.61
CA ALA A 15 -1.03 5.62 -13.89
C ALA A 15 -0.80 7.13 -14.05
N ARG A 16 -0.98 7.66 -15.27
CA ARG A 16 -0.85 9.11 -15.54
C ARG A 16 -1.86 9.97 -14.81
N LEU A 17 -3.06 9.45 -14.55
CA LEU A 17 -4.11 10.16 -13.81
C LEU A 17 -3.84 10.24 -12.30
N MET A 18 -2.86 9.47 -11.77
CA MET A 18 -2.65 9.30 -10.33
C MET A 18 -1.19 9.53 -9.92
N PRO A 19 -0.64 10.76 -10.02
CA PRO A 19 0.70 11.07 -9.47
C PRO A 19 0.73 10.84 -7.96
N TYR A 20 1.87 10.36 -7.43
CA TYR A 20 1.96 9.93 -6.03
C TYR A 20 1.74 11.06 -5.03
N ALA A 21 2.22 12.26 -5.31
CA ALA A 21 1.97 13.42 -4.44
C ALA A 21 0.47 13.69 -4.26
N ALA A 22 -0.31 13.66 -5.35
CA ALA A 22 -1.76 13.85 -5.30
C ALA A 22 -2.46 12.69 -4.57
N LEU A 23 -1.98 11.45 -4.76
CA LEU A 23 -2.51 10.29 -4.03
C LEU A 23 -2.29 10.39 -2.53
N VAL A 24 -1.09 10.79 -2.07
CA VAL A 24 -0.78 10.99 -0.64
C VAL A 24 -1.73 12.01 -0.02
N ASP A 25 -1.96 13.14 -0.70
CA ASP A 25 -2.88 14.17 -0.21
C ASP A 25 -4.33 13.70 -0.19
N ALA A 26 -4.77 12.95 -1.21
CA ALA A 26 -6.11 12.40 -1.25
C ALA A 26 -6.32 11.33 -0.17
N LEU A 27 -5.33 10.45 0.06
CA LEU A 27 -5.37 9.44 1.10
C LEU A 27 -5.38 10.06 2.50
N ARG A 28 -4.63 11.15 2.73
CA ARG A 28 -4.70 11.91 3.99
C ARG A 28 -6.12 12.36 4.30
N ARG A 29 -6.78 12.99 3.33
CA ARG A 29 -8.18 13.43 3.49
C ARG A 29 -9.12 12.25 3.68
N ALA A 30 -8.99 11.22 2.84
CA ALA A 30 -9.84 10.03 2.92
C ALA A 30 -9.69 9.27 4.24
N SER A 31 -8.49 9.20 4.82
CA SER A 31 -8.27 8.57 6.13
C SER A 31 -9.05 9.30 7.24
N ILE A 32 -9.05 10.63 7.21
CA ILE A 32 -9.83 11.45 8.15
C ILE A 32 -11.33 11.28 7.90
N ASP A 33 -11.77 11.33 6.63
CA ASP A 33 -13.16 11.16 6.24
C ASP A 33 -13.70 9.77 6.64
N TYR A 34 -12.90 8.73 6.43
CA TYR A 34 -13.25 7.36 6.79
C TYR A 34 -13.39 7.19 8.31
N ALA A 35 -12.44 7.68 9.08
CA ALA A 35 -12.52 7.66 10.55
C ALA A 35 -13.73 8.45 11.10
N GLN A 36 -14.17 9.47 10.38
CA GLN A 36 -15.37 10.28 10.70
C GLN A 36 -16.65 9.74 10.07
N GLN A 37 -16.62 8.52 9.51
CA GLN A 37 -17.75 7.85 8.87
C GLN A 37 -18.37 8.63 7.68
N ARG A 38 -17.61 9.53 7.04
CA ARG A 38 -18.03 10.22 5.81
C ARG A 38 -17.78 9.40 4.55
N ILE A 39 -16.95 8.35 4.65
CA ILE A 39 -16.80 7.31 3.63
C ILE A 39 -17.32 6.02 4.21
N VAL A 40 -18.24 5.39 3.51
CA VAL A 40 -18.73 4.04 3.82
C VAL A 40 -17.94 3.04 2.98
N SER A 41 -17.19 2.18 3.64
CA SER A 41 -16.40 1.11 3.02
C SER A 41 -16.62 -0.18 3.80
N PRO A 42 -17.58 -1.02 3.40
CA PRO A 42 -17.82 -2.29 4.08
C PRO A 42 -16.63 -3.23 3.89
N GLU A 43 -16.58 -4.25 4.73
CA GLU A 43 -15.62 -5.35 4.59
C GLU A 43 -15.74 -5.97 3.18
N ARG A 44 -14.59 -6.36 2.61
CA ARG A 44 -14.53 -6.96 1.27
C ARG A 44 -15.27 -8.28 1.21
N LEU A 45 -16.08 -8.47 0.18
CA LEU A 45 -16.65 -9.77 -0.12
C LEU A 45 -15.61 -10.61 -0.85
N VAL A 46 -15.36 -11.81 -0.34
CA VAL A 46 -14.42 -12.77 -0.91
C VAL A 46 -15.20 -13.93 -1.52
N VAL A 47 -15.03 -14.15 -2.82
CA VAL A 47 -15.68 -15.25 -3.54
C VAL A 47 -14.59 -16.16 -4.13
N PRO A 48 -14.60 -17.48 -3.87
CA PRO A 48 -13.60 -18.38 -4.40
C PRO A 48 -13.73 -18.51 -5.93
N LEU A 49 -12.57 -18.54 -6.60
CA LEU A 49 -12.42 -18.92 -8.01
C LEU A 49 -11.82 -20.33 -8.11
N ASN A 50 -11.85 -20.90 -9.29
CA ASN A 50 -11.17 -22.16 -9.57
C ASN A 50 -9.66 -22.05 -9.32
N ALA A 51 -8.99 -23.19 -9.09
CA ALA A 51 -7.56 -23.29 -8.88
C ALA A 51 -7.01 -22.43 -7.70
N GLY A 52 -7.83 -22.24 -6.65
CA GLY A 52 -7.41 -21.51 -5.45
C GLY A 52 -7.33 -19.99 -5.61
N GLY A 53 -7.84 -19.45 -6.71
CA GLY A 53 -7.99 -18.00 -6.88
C GLY A 53 -9.14 -17.45 -6.05
N ILE A 54 -9.18 -16.13 -5.87
CA ILE A 54 -10.27 -15.41 -5.22
C ILE A 54 -10.69 -14.19 -6.03
N MET A 55 -11.97 -13.88 -6.00
CA MET A 55 -12.55 -12.64 -6.48
C MET A 55 -12.91 -11.76 -5.28
N LEU A 56 -12.46 -10.52 -5.30
CA LEU A 56 -12.72 -9.52 -4.26
C LEU A 56 -13.65 -8.45 -4.81
N SER A 57 -14.78 -8.28 -4.16
CA SER A 57 -15.74 -7.18 -4.41
C SER A 57 -15.61 -6.17 -3.28
N MET A 58 -15.23 -4.93 -3.62
CA MET A 58 -14.87 -3.89 -2.66
C MET A 58 -15.54 -2.56 -3.05
N PRO A 59 -16.80 -2.33 -2.65
CA PRO A 59 -17.46 -1.06 -2.86
C PRO A 59 -17.05 -0.03 -1.80
N ALA A 60 -17.12 1.26 -2.17
CA ALA A 60 -17.08 2.37 -1.22
C ALA A 60 -17.91 3.55 -1.74
N THR A 61 -18.51 4.30 -0.82
CA THR A 61 -19.29 5.50 -1.15
C THR A 61 -18.94 6.66 -0.25
N ALA A 62 -19.00 7.86 -0.82
CA ALA A 62 -18.91 9.14 -0.15
C ALA A 62 -19.94 10.09 -0.77
N PRO A 63 -20.20 11.29 -0.18
CA PRO A 63 -21.19 12.23 -0.75
C PRO A 63 -20.88 12.69 -2.17
N ASP A 64 -19.63 12.62 -2.62
CA ASP A 64 -19.17 13.16 -3.91
C ASP A 64 -18.83 12.08 -4.95
N LEU A 65 -18.70 10.82 -4.54
CA LEU A 65 -18.25 9.74 -5.43
C LEU A 65 -18.61 8.38 -4.83
N ALA A 66 -19.04 7.46 -5.67
CA ALA A 66 -19.11 6.04 -5.34
C ALA A 66 -18.14 5.26 -6.22
N ILE A 67 -17.61 4.15 -5.70
CA ILE A 67 -16.73 3.25 -6.45
C ILE A 67 -17.06 1.79 -6.19
N HIS A 68 -16.69 0.94 -7.15
CA HIS A 68 -16.63 -0.49 -6.96
C HIS A 68 -15.33 -1.02 -7.54
N LYS A 69 -14.44 -1.54 -6.69
CA LYS A 69 -13.28 -2.32 -7.13
C LYS A 69 -13.66 -3.79 -7.19
N LEU A 70 -13.51 -4.38 -8.36
CA LEU A 70 -13.60 -5.81 -8.59
C LEU A 70 -12.22 -6.30 -9.04
N VAL A 71 -11.56 -7.12 -8.23
CA VAL A 71 -10.26 -7.69 -8.56
C VAL A 71 -10.21 -9.19 -8.27
N ASN A 72 -9.55 -9.91 -9.15
CA ASN A 72 -9.30 -11.34 -9.04
C ASN A 72 -7.83 -11.57 -8.70
N VAL A 73 -7.55 -12.39 -7.70
CA VAL A 73 -6.20 -12.76 -7.29
C VAL A 73 -6.01 -14.25 -7.55
N CYS A 74 -5.14 -14.59 -8.51
CA CYS A 74 -4.87 -15.96 -8.94
C CYS A 74 -3.37 -16.22 -8.87
N ALA A 75 -2.86 -16.70 -7.72
CA ALA A 75 -1.43 -16.96 -7.52
C ALA A 75 -0.87 -17.99 -8.52
N SER A 76 -1.70 -18.94 -8.98
CA SER A 76 -1.34 -19.95 -9.99
C SER A 76 -1.07 -19.39 -11.39
N ASN A 77 -1.44 -18.12 -11.65
CA ASN A 77 -1.24 -17.47 -12.95
C ASN A 77 0.25 -17.34 -13.33
N GLY A 78 1.16 -17.25 -12.36
CA GLY A 78 2.60 -17.21 -12.62
C GLY A 78 3.10 -18.37 -13.48
N ALA A 79 2.57 -19.58 -13.27
CA ALA A 79 2.89 -20.77 -14.07
C ALA A 79 2.37 -20.69 -15.52
N ARG A 80 1.48 -19.74 -15.80
CA ARG A 80 0.89 -19.48 -17.14
C ARG A 80 1.42 -18.21 -17.78
N HIS A 81 2.40 -17.57 -17.18
CA HIS A 81 2.92 -16.25 -17.59
C HIS A 81 1.83 -15.15 -17.64
N LEU A 82 0.81 -15.26 -16.80
CA LEU A 82 -0.25 -14.28 -16.65
C LEU A 82 -0.06 -13.47 -15.36
N PRO A 83 -0.54 -12.21 -15.32
CA PRO A 83 -0.56 -11.44 -14.09
C PRO A 83 -1.33 -12.16 -12.97
N THR A 84 -0.82 -12.05 -11.74
CA THR A 84 -1.50 -12.61 -10.55
C THR A 84 -2.81 -11.89 -10.25
N ILE A 85 -2.90 -10.61 -10.58
CA ILE A 85 -4.06 -9.76 -10.29
C ILE A 85 -4.64 -9.24 -11.60
N HIS A 86 -5.96 -9.40 -11.76
CA HIS A 86 -6.77 -8.82 -12.82
C HIS A 86 -7.95 -8.10 -12.20
N GLY A 87 -8.42 -7.03 -12.80
CA GLY A 87 -9.62 -6.36 -12.34
C GLY A 87 -9.71 -4.89 -12.73
N GLN A 88 -10.76 -4.26 -12.25
CA GLN A 88 -11.11 -2.89 -12.58
C GLN A 88 -11.60 -2.15 -11.34
N VAL A 89 -11.50 -0.82 -11.38
CA VAL A 89 -12.17 0.08 -10.44
C VAL A 89 -13.11 0.96 -11.24
N MET A 90 -14.40 0.83 -10.97
CA MET A 90 -15.46 1.66 -11.58
C MET A 90 -15.79 2.80 -10.64
N ALA A 91 -15.87 4.00 -11.19
CA ALA A 91 -16.31 5.20 -10.48
C ALA A 91 -17.70 5.63 -10.95
N PHE A 92 -18.52 6.03 -10.01
CA PHE A 92 -19.92 6.41 -10.25
C PHE A 92 -20.20 7.78 -9.61
N ASP A 93 -21.08 8.52 -10.23
CA ASP A 93 -21.71 9.67 -9.61
C ASP A 93 -22.52 9.22 -8.39
N ALA A 94 -22.30 9.88 -7.24
CA ALA A 94 -22.89 9.41 -5.98
C ALA A 94 -24.40 9.63 -5.88
N ASP A 95 -24.94 10.63 -6.62
CA ASP A 95 -26.36 10.95 -6.59
C ASP A 95 -27.19 10.13 -7.59
N THR A 96 -26.63 9.93 -8.78
CA THR A 96 -27.38 9.33 -9.91
C THR A 96 -27.02 7.86 -10.16
N GLY A 97 -25.86 7.40 -9.68
CA GLY A 97 -25.32 6.07 -9.98
C GLY A 97 -24.77 5.93 -11.41
N GLU A 98 -24.66 7.04 -12.17
CA GLU A 98 -24.10 7.02 -13.53
C GLU A 98 -22.61 6.63 -13.48
N THR A 99 -22.18 5.72 -14.37
CA THR A 99 -20.78 5.34 -14.49
C THR A 99 -19.98 6.49 -15.12
N LEU A 100 -19.01 7.02 -14.39
CA LEU A 100 -18.17 8.13 -14.83
C LEU A 100 -16.99 7.64 -15.65
N PHE A 101 -16.24 6.67 -15.11
CA PHE A 101 -15.07 6.07 -15.77
C PHE A 101 -14.70 4.73 -15.13
N VAL A 102 -13.83 3.99 -15.82
CA VAL A 102 -13.27 2.71 -15.37
C VAL A 102 -11.75 2.76 -15.47
N LEU A 103 -11.07 2.39 -14.39
CA LEU A 103 -9.62 2.36 -14.27
C LEU A 103 -9.08 0.93 -14.19
N ASP A 104 -7.83 0.73 -14.59
CA ASP A 104 -7.11 -0.53 -14.40
C ASP A 104 -6.92 -0.84 -12.91
N GLY A 105 -7.53 -1.93 -12.43
CA GLY A 105 -7.57 -2.30 -11.02
C GLY A 105 -6.19 -2.58 -10.41
N PRO A 106 -5.31 -3.37 -11.06
CA PRO A 106 -3.94 -3.59 -10.61
C PRO A 106 -3.15 -2.28 -10.43
N THR A 107 -3.25 -1.35 -11.37
CA THR A 107 -2.56 -0.04 -11.30
C THR A 107 -3.09 0.82 -10.15
N VAL A 108 -4.42 0.94 -10.00
CA VAL A 108 -5.01 1.64 -8.85
C VAL A 108 -4.50 1.04 -7.54
N THR A 109 -4.59 -0.30 -7.41
CA THR A 109 -4.17 -1.01 -6.19
C THR A 109 -2.67 -0.81 -5.91
N GLY A 110 -1.81 -0.92 -6.91
CA GLY A 110 -0.36 -0.72 -6.75
C GLY A 110 -0.02 0.69 -6.27
N ARG A 111 -0.51 1.69 -7.00
CA ARG A 111 -0.16 3.09 -6.74
C ARG A 111 -0.75 3.61 -5.43
N ARG A 112 -2.04 3.32 -5.11
CA ARG A 112 -2.63 3.78 -3.85
C ARG A 112 -1.99 3.09 -2.62
N THR A 113 -1.52 1.85 -2.78
CA THR A 113 -0.84 1.12 -1.69
C THR A 113 0.53 1.74 -1.41
N ALA A 114 1.32 2.02 -2.44
CA ALA A 114 2.58 2.73 -2.28
C ALA A 114 2.37 4.14 -1.69
N ALA A 115 1.37 4.88 -2.18
CA ALA A 115 1.03 6.20 -1.63
C ALA A 115 0.59 6.14 -0.15
N MET A 116 -0.09 5.07 0.30
CA MET A 116 -0.41 4.86 1.72
C MET A 116 0.86 4.67 2.56
N SER A 117 1.85 3.95 2.07
CA SER A 117 3.16 3.85 2.74
C SER A 117 3.86 5.20 2.81
N MET A 118 3.81 6.01 1.74
CA MET A 118 4.36 7.38 1.75
C MET A 118 3.62 8.29 2.73
N LEU A 119 2.30 8.14 2.85
CA LEU A 119 1.51 8.82 3.90
C LEU A 119 1.94 8.38 5.31
N GLY A 120 2.19 7.07 5.51
CA GLY A 120 2.75 6.54 6.76
C GLY A 120 4.11 7.16 7.09
N ILE A 121 5.00 7.31 6.10
CA ILE A 121 6.28 7.99 6.29
C ILE A 121 6.07 9.44 6.71
N ALA A 122 5.19 10.17 6.02
CA ALA A 122 4.87 11.56 6.36
C ALA A 122 4.22 11.73 7.75
N ALA A 123 3.53 10.69 8.25
CA ALA A 123 2.89 10.69 9.56
C ALA A 123 3.82 10.31 10.71
N PHE A 124 4.78 9.40 10.47
CA PHE A 124 5.53 8.74 11.54
C PHE A 124 7.04 8.98 11.51
N ALA A 125 7.63 9.34 10.37
CA ALA A 125 9.05 9.63 10.32
C ALA A 125 9.36 10.97 10.98
N ALA A 126 10.35 10.98 11.87
CA ALA A 126 10.76 12.19 12.60
C ALA A 126 11.39 13.26 11.68
N ARG A 127 11.91 12.84 10.55
CA ARG A 127 12.53 13.69 9.51
C ARG A 127 12.33 13.05 8.13
N THR A 128 12.58 13.79 7.07
CA THR A 128 12.59 13.24 5.71
C THR A 128 13.66 12.16 5.61
N PRO A 129 13.27 10.87 5.38
CA PRO A 129 14.22 9.78 5.29
C PRO A 129 15.03 9.84 3.99
N ARG A 130 16.27 9.32 4.05
CA ARG A 130 17.18 9.24 2.92
C ARG A 130 17.53 7.81 2.53
N GLU A 131 17.46 6.88 3.47
CA GLU A 131 17.77 5.48 3.22
C GLU A 131 16.57 4.57 3.51
N PHE A 132 16.23 3.76 2.51
CA PHE A 132 15.08 2.86 2.51
C PHE A 132 15.54 1.42 2.29
N LEU A 133 14.80 0.47 2.85
CA LEU A 133 14.91 -0.94 2.53
C LEU A 133 13.55 -1.46 2.05
N LEU A 134 13.49 -1.95 0.82
CA LEU A 134 12.36 -2.73 0.31
C LEU A 134 12.65 -4.21 0.46
N ILE A 135 11.78 -4.95 1.14
CA ILE A 135 11.85 -6.41 1.25
C ILE A 135 10.76 -7.01 0.38
N GLY A 136 11.17 -7.52 -0.78
CA GLY A 136 10.32 -7.99 -1.87
C GLY A 136 10.76 -7.41 -3.22
N THR A 137 10.49 -8.14 -4.31
CA THR A 137 10.87 -7.76 -5.70
C THR A 137 9.69 -7.91 -6.66
N GLY A 138 8.46 -7.86 -6.13
CA GLY A 138 7.24 -7.98 -6.93
C GLY A 138 6.66 -6.62 -7.35
N THR A 139 5.44 -6.64 -7.90
CA THR A 139 4.72 -5.45 -8.37
C THR A 139 4.60 -4.36 -7.32
N GLN A 140 4.39 -4.71 -6.03
CA GLN A 140 4.34 -3.71 -4.97
C GLN A 140 5.70 -3.05 -4.74
N ALA A 141 6.81 -3.80 -4.83
CA ALA A 141 8.14 -3.21 -4.73
C ALA A 141 8.40 -2.19 -5.84
N LEU A 142 7.96 -2.47 -7.07
CA LEU A 142 8.04 -1.54 -8.19
C LEU A 142 7.24 -0.25 -7.90
N ASN A 143 5.97 -0.35 -7.47
CA ASN A 143 5.16 0.82 -7.16
C ASN A 143 5.75 1.66 -6.02
N HIS A 144 6.29 1.01 -4.98
CA HIS A 144 6.95 1.71 -3.87
C HIS A 144 8.25 2.39 -4.32
N LEU A 145 9.04 1.73 -5.18
CA LEU A 145 10.24 2.33 -5.75
C LEU A 145 9.91 3.57 -6.59
N GLU A 146 8.87 3.52 -7.41
CA GLU A 146 8.39 4.68 -8.18
C GLU A 146 7.90 5.82 -7.29
N ALA A 147 7.16 5.49 -6.21
CA ALA A 147 6.70 6.49 -5.24
C ALA A 147 7.87 7.15 -4.50
N ILE A 148 8.88 6.36 -4.11
CA ILE A 148 10.09 6.87 -3.47
C ILE A 148 10.84 7.77 -4.44
N GLY A 149 11.01 7.38 -5.70
CA GLY A 149 11.70 8.19 -6.71
C GLY A 149 11.02 9.53 -6.98
N GLU A 150 9.67 9.57 -6.98
CA GLU A 150 8.91 10.81 -7.16
C GLU A 150 8.98 11.73 -5.93
N LEU A 151 8.89 11.18 -4.71
CA LEU A 151 8.70 11.96 -3.49
C LEU A 151 10.00 12.19 -2.70
N PHE A 152 11.02 11.37 -2.91
CA PHE A 152 12.32 11.44 -2.24
C PHE A 152 13.46 11.34 -3.28
N PRO A 153 13.69 12.39 -4.08
CA PRO A 153 14.60 12.33 -5.23
C PRO A 153 16.07 12.02 -4.86
N ASP A 154 16.45 12.26 -3.61
CA ASP A 154 17.80 11.97 -3.10
C ASP A 154 17.93 10.61 -2.40
N ALA A 155 16.90 9.76 -2.49
CA ALA A 155 16.87 8.49 -1.77
C ALA A 155 17.92 7.49 -2.27
N LEU A 156 18.54 6.78 -1.32
CA LEU A 156 19.19 5.50 -1.50
C LEU A 156 18.20 4.39 -1.12
N VAL A 157 17.94 3.46 -2.03
CA VAL A 157 17.03 2.34 -1.80
C VAL A 157 17.80 1.03 -1.86
N TRP A 158 17.75 0.29 -0.76
CA TRP A 158 18.21 -1.09 -0.69
C TRP A 158 17.06 -2.04 -1.01
N VAL A 159 17.35 -3.14 -1.69
CA VAL A 159 16.35 -4.16 -2.04
C VAL A 159 16.82 -5.52 -1.55
N LYS A 160 15.95 -6.19 -0.79
CA LYS A 160 16.15 -7.57 -0.34
C LYS A 160 15.11 -8.47 -1.03
N GLY A 161 15.58 -9.45 -1.79
CA GLY A 161 14.76 -10.48 -2.43
C GLY A 161 14.68 -11.75 -1.60
N SER A 162 13.87 -12.73 -2.03
CA SER A 162 13.85 -14.08 -1.46
C SER A 162 15.14 -14.87 -1.77
N ALA A 163 15.95 -14.42 -2.73
CA ALA A 163 17.29 -14.86 -3.05
C ALA A 163 18.10 -13.64 -3.56
N PRO A 164 19.44 -13.65 -3.39
CA PRO A 164 20.33 -12.58 -3.87
C PRO A 164 20.08 -12.19 -5.33
N ALA A 165 20.05 -13.18 -6.22
CA ALA A 165 19.85 -12.95 -7.66
C ALA A 165 18.53 -12.24 -8.00
N ARG A 166 17.48 -12.36 -7.17
CA ARG A 166 16.22 -11.63 -7.37
C ARG A 166 16.36 -10.15 -7.05
N ALA A 167 17.11 -9.80 -6.01
CA ALA A 167 17.38 -8.42 -5.67
C ALA A 167 18.28 -7.76 -6.74
N GLU A 168 19.32 -8.47 -7.21
CA GLU A 168 20.22 -8.02 -8.27
C GLU A 168 19.45 -7.78 -9.58
N ALA A 169 18.63 -8.75 -10.01
CA ALA A 169 17.82 -8.62 -11.22
C ALA A 169 16.84 -7.44 -11.13
N PHE A 170 16.13 -7.29 -10.01
CA PHE A 170 15.22 -6.16 -9.78
C PHE A 170 15.97 -4.83 -9.83
N CYS A 171 17.13 -4.71 -9.18
CA CYS A 171 17.92 -3.48 -9.20
C CYS A 171 18.44 -3.14 -10.60
N ALA A 172 18.85 -4.15 -11.37
CA ALA A 172 19.31 -3.95 -12.75
C ALA A 172 18.17 -3.48 -13.66
N GLU A 173 16.99 -4.13 -13.56
CA GLU A 173 15.81 -3.80 -14.37
C GLU A 173 15.23 -2.42 -14.02
N GLN A 174 15.25 -2.03 -12.74
CA GLN A 174 14.66 -0.78 -12.27
C GLN A 174 15.67 0.36 -12.11
N SER A 175 16.87 0.21 -12.66
CA SER A 175 17.91 1.24 -12.62
C SER A 175 17.41 2.59 -13.15
N GLY A 176 17.76 3.67 -12.44
CA GLY A 176 17.37 5.04 -12.81
C GLY A 176 16.01 5.52 -12.27
N LYS A 177 15.23 4.68 -11.59
CA LYS A 177 13.96 5.10 -10.96
C LYS A 177 14.17 5.92 -9.67
N VAL A 178 15.28 5.71 -9.00
CA VAL A 178 15.73 6.48 -7.82
C VAL A 178 17.18 6.89 -8.02
N ARG A 179 17.68 7.82 -7.21
CA ARG A 179 19.06 8.28 -7.30
C ARG A 179 20.06 7.14 -7.17
N GLU A 180 19.84 6.24 -6.21
CA GLU A 180 20.71 5.09 -5.98
C GLU A 180 19.89 3.88 -5.57
N LEU A 181 20.09 2.75 -6.26
CA LEU A 181 19.39 1.49 -6.04
C LEU A 181 20.42 0.38 -5.84
N ARG A 182 20.40 -0.28 -4.69
CA ARG A 182 21.37 -1.30 -4.29
C ARG A 182 20.72 -2.62 -3.90
N PRO A 183 21.18 -3.77 -4.39
CA PRO A 183 20.75 -5.05 -3.86
C PRO A 183 21.40 -5.31 -2.50
N LEU A 184 20.63 -5.81 -1.53
CA LEU A 184 21.13 -6.42 -0.30
C LEU A 184 21.25 -7.93 -0.58
N ALA A 185 22.32 -8.31 -1.29
CA ALA A 185 22.44 -9.61 -1.94
C ALA A 185 23.27 -10.63 -1.16
N GLU A 186 24.04 -10.22 -0.16
CA GLU A 186 24.83 -11.19 0.62
C GLU A 186 23.93 -12.02 1.53
N ALA A 187 24.12 -13.35 1.52
CA ALA A 187 23.43 -14.25 2.41
C ALA A 187 23.80 -13.93 3.87
N GLY A 188 22.80 -13.61 4.70
CA GLY A 188 23.03 -13.19 6.08
C GLY A 188 23.53 -11.76 6.25
N ALA A 189 23.48 -10.94 5.20
CA ALA A 189 23.85 -9.54 5.29
C ALA A 189 23.09 -8.82 6.40
N THR A 190 23.84 -8.14 7.25
CA THR A 190 23.28 -7.26 8.28
C THR A 190 22.62 -6.07 7.61
N ILE A 191 21.39 -5.76 8.01
CA ILE A 191 20.70 -4.57 7.52
C ILE A 191 21.47 -3.32 7.99
N PRO A 192 21.90 -2.43 7.07
CA PRO A 192 22.66 -1.24 7.43
C PRO A 192 21.95 -0.41 8.51
N ALA A 193 22.72 0.04 9.49
CA ALA A 193 22.17 0.83 10.60
C ALA A 193 21.61 2.19 10.14
N SER A 194 22.08 2.69 9.01
CA SER A 194 21.64 3.93 8.37
C SER A 194 20.24 3.89 7.76
N ILE A 195 19.68 2.70 7.53
CA ILE A 195 18.33 2.57 6.98
C ILE A 195 17.30 3.12 7.97
N GLU A 196 16.54 4.11 7.52
CA GLU A 196 15.56 4.84 8.31
C GLU A 196 14.13 4.28 8.12
N VAL A 197 13.85 3.68 6.94
CA VAL A 197 12.54 3.11 6.61
C VAL A 197 12.70 1.71 6.03
N VAL A 198 11.99 0.75 6.62
CA VAL A 198 11.87 -0.62 6.08
C VAL A 198 10.44 -0.84 5.63
N ILE A 199 10.25 -1.32 4.39
CA ILE A 199 8.93 -1.63 3.84
C ILE A 199 8.92 -3.11 3.41
N THR A 200 8.03 -3.91 4.00
CA THR A 200 7.89 -5.33 3.66
C THR A 200 6.75 -5.52 2.65
N LEU A 201 7.05 -6.23 1.54
CA LEU A 201 6.22 -6.28 0.32
C LEU A 201 6.12 -7.71 -0.21
N THR A 202 6.01 -8.68 0.71
CA THR A 202 6.03 -10.10 0.38
C THR A 202 4.72 -10.79 0.74
N THR A 203 4.54 -12.02 0.27
CA THR A 203 3.44 -12.91 0.68
C THR A 203 3.96 -14.00 1.63
N SER A 204 4.98 -13.69 2.42
CA SER A 204 5.62 -14.65 3.32
C SER A 204 4.66 -15.13 4.42
N LYS A 205 4.90 -16.36 4.89
CA LYS A 205 4.23 -16.93 6.07
C LYS A 205 5.19 -17.05 7.27
N GLN A 206 6.39 -16.48 7.11
CA GLN A 206 7.42 -16.39 8.14
C GLN A 206 7.99 -14.97 8.12
N PRO A 207 8.41 -14.43 9.28
CA PRO A 207 8.99 -13.09 9.33
C PRO A 207 10.17 -12.94 8.37
N VAL A 208 10.15 -11.89 7.57
CA VAL A 208 11.24 -11.49 6.67
C VAL A 208 12.07 -10.35 7.26
N TYR A 209 11.52 -9.71 8.30
CA TYR A 209 12.14 -8.68 9.12
C TYR A 209 11.78 -8.89 10.59
N ASP A 210 12.78 -9.05 11.48
CA ASP A 210 12.58 -9.21 12.92
C ASP A 210 13.80 -8.70 13.71
N GLU A 211 14.12 -7.40 13.56
CA GLU A 211 15.17 -6.74 14.33
C GLU A 211 14.58 -6.05 15.58
N PRO A 212 15.40 -5.86 16.64
CA PRO A 212 15.01 -5.00 17.76
C PRO A 212 14.54 -3.63 17.28
N ALA A 213 13.44 -3.16 17.84
CA ALA A 213 12.85 -1.88 17.47
C ALA A 213 13.81 -0.71 17.74
N ARG A 214 13.87 0.26 16.83
CA ARG A 214 14.78 1.41 16.88
C ARG A 214 14.01 2.70 16.67
N ALA A 215 14.30 3.72 17.46
CA ALA A 215 13.60 5.01 17.39
C ALA A 215 13.76 5.70 16.02
N GLU A 216 14.90 5.50 15.37
CA GLU A 216 15.23 6.12 14.09
C GLU A 216 14.72 5.32 12.87
N ARG A 217 14.05 4.18 13.10
CA ARG A 217 13.61 3.29 12.02
C ARG A 217 12.11 3.06 12.06
N LEU A 218 11.43 3.55 11.04
CA LEU A 218 10.04 3.23 10.77
C LEU A 218 9.96 1.89 10.01
N VAL A 219 9.09 0.98 10.46
CA VAL A 219 8.82 -0.28 9.76
C VAL A 219 7.39 -0.26 9.23
N ILE A 220 7.20 -0.53 7.95
CA ILE A 220 5.91 -0.54 7.27
C ILE A 220 5.63 -1.94 6.72
N GLY A 221 4.59 -2.60 7.22
CA GLY A 221 4.13 -3.90 6.74
C GLY A 221 3.00 -3.76 5.73
N VAL A 222 3.19 -4.30 4.52
CA VAL A 222 2.22 -4.15 3.43
C VAL A 222 1.76 -5.49 2.87
N GLY A 223 2.67 -6.45 2.73
CA GLY A 223 2.41 -7.65 1.93
C GLY A 223 1.56 -8.70 2.63
N ALA A 224 1.59 -8.78 3.97
CA ALA A 224 0.73 -9.69 4.72
C ALA A 224 -0.69 -9.10 4.85
N PHE A 225 -1.65 -9.68 4.13
CA PHE A 225 -3.05 -9.24 4.09
C PHE A 225 -4.04 -10.38 4.40
N THR A 226 -3.55 -11.47 4.98
CA THR A 226 -4.37 -12.56 5.52
C THR A 226 -3.78 -13.00 6.88
N PRO A 227 -4.59 -13.61 7.78
CA PRO A 227 -4.11 -14.06 9.09
C PRO A 227 -2.93 -15.03 9.06
N GLN A 228 -2.75 -15.76 7.94
CA GLN A 228 -1.69 -16.76 7.77
C GLN A 228 -0.37 -16.18 7.25
N MET A 229 -0.36 -14.92 6.81
CA MET A 229 0.83 -14.25 6.29
C MET A 229 1.52 -13.48 7.41
N VAL A 230 2.86 -13.51 7.41
CA VAL A 230 3.69 -12.76 8.37
C VAL A 230 4.91 -12.23 7.65
N GLU A 231 5.21 -10.97 7.83
CA GLU A 231 6.40 -10.31 7.31
C GLU A 231 7.27 -9.73 8.43
N ILE A 232 6.63 -9.19 9.48
CA ILE A 232 7.31 -8.54 10.60
C ILE A 232 7.20 -9.45 11.83
N GLY A 233 8.34 -9.72 12.44
CA GLY A 233 8.42 -10.62 13.61
C GLY A 233 8.06 -9.94 14.92
N ALA A 234 7.84 -10.80 15.93
CA ALA A 234 7.37 -10.40 17.25
C ALA A 234 8.36 -9.49 18.00
N THR A 235 9.66 -9.61 17.74
CA THR A 235 10.69 -8.76 18.37
C THR A 235 10.51 -7.30 17.97
N THR A 236 10.32 -7.04 16.66
CA THR A 236 10.08 -5.69 16.14
C THR A 236 8.73 -5.15 16.62
N ILE A 237 7.66 -5.96 16.54
CA ILE A 237 6.30 -5.57 16.94
C ILE A 237 6.25 -5.25 18.42
N GLY A 238 6.83 -6.10 19.28
CA GLY A 238 6.77 -5.95 20.74
C GLY A 238 7.50 -4.71 21.27
N GLY A 239 8.49 -4.20 20.52
CA GLY A 239 9.25 -3.01 20.89
C GLY A 239 8.72 -1.69 20.29
N SER A 240 7.62 -1.71 19.54
CA SER A 240 7.15 -0.57 18.76
C SER A 240 5.77 -0.08 19.17
N ALA A 241 5.49 1.19 18.91
CA ALA A 241 4.13 1.71 18.83
C ALA A 241 3.48 1.22 17.54
N LEU A 242 2.21 0.75 17.63
CA LEU A 242 1.55 0.05 16.53
C LEU A 242 0.45 0.90 15.93
N PHE A 243 0.48 1.04 14.60
CA PHE A 243 -0.54 1.77 13.85
C PHE A 243 -1.00 0.98 12.63
N VAL A 244 -2.24 1.23 12.21
CA VAL A 244 -2.86 0.62 11.03
C VAL A 244 -3.52 1.68 10.15
N ASP A 245 -3.71 1.37 8.88
CA ASP A 245 -4.47 2.23 7.95
C ASP A 245 -5.99 2.04 8.12
N ASP A 246 -6.45 0.82 8.39
CA ASP A 246 -7.85 0.45 8.63
C ASP A 246 -7.95 -0.37 9.92
N GLU A 247 -8.52 0.20 10.97
CA GLU A 247 -8.64 -0.43 12.29
C GLU A 247 -9.58 -1.63 12.29
N ALA A 248 -10.64 -1.60 11.50
CA ALA A 248 -11.60 -2.69 11.42
C ALA A 248 -11.01 -3.87 10.63
N GLY A 249 -10.52 -3.61 9.43
CA GLY A 249 -9.91 -4.63 8.56
C GLY A 249 -8.65 -5.26 9.15
N ALA A 250 -7.81 -4.49 9.82
CA ALA A 250 -6.57 -4.99 10.40
C ALA A 250 -6.78 -6.11 11.42
N LYS A 251 -7.87 -6.09 12.20
CA LYS A 251 -8.19 -7.13 13.17
C LYS A 251 -8.40 -8.52 12.54
N HIS A 252 -8.74 -8.54 11.26
CA HIS A 252 -9.03 -9.77 10.50
C HIS A 252 -7.97 -10.11 9.47
N GLU A 253 -7.16 -9.13 9.03
CA GLU A 253 -6.25 -9.27 7.90
C GLU A 253 -4.77 -9.05 8.23
N ALA A 254 -4.44 -8.31 9.32
CA ALA A 254 -3.06 -8.02 9.70
C ALA A 254 -2.38 -9.23 10.35
N GLY A 255 -2.00 -10.21 9.55
CA GLY A 255 -1.43 -11.46 10.03
C GLY A 255 -0.21 -11.27 10.93
N ASP A 256 0.62 -10.26 10.68
CA ASP A 256 1.74 -9.88 11.54
C ASP A 256 1.29 -9.61 12.99
N PHE A 257 0.25 -8.79 13.15
CA PHE A 257 -0.26 -8.40 14.48
C PHE A 257 -1.08 -9.51 15.12
N ILE A 258 -1.88 -10.23 14.32
CA ILE A 258 -2.70 -11.37 14.80
C ILE A 258 -1.81 -12.46 15.38
N GLN A 259 -0.75 -12.85 14.67
CA GLN A 259 0.16 -13.93 15.10
C GLN A 259 1.09 -13.48 16.24
N ALA A 260 1.44 -12.20 16.32
CA ALA A 260 2.16 -11.63 17.45
C ALA A 260 1.29 -11.49 18.72
N GLY A 261 -0.03 -11.70 18.63
CA GLY A 261 -0.95 -11.62 19.75
C GLY A 261 -1.05 -10.21 20.36
N VAL A 262 -1.05 -9.17 19.51
CA VAL A 262 -1.06 -7.79 19.97
C VAL A 262 -2.34 -7.45 20.75
N ASP A 263 -2.22 -6.59 21.75
CA ASP A 263 -3.38 -5.95 22.37
C ASP A 263 -3.95 -4.86 21.44
N TRP A 264 -5.09 -5.14 20.83
CA TRP A 264 -5.75 -4.23 19.89
C TRP A 264 -6.18 -2.89 20.51
N ALA A 265 -6.31 -2.80 21.83
CA ALA A 265 -6.56 -1.53 22.50
C ALA A 265 -5.36 -0.57 22.42
N ARG A 266 -4.17 -1.08 22.11
CA ARG A 266 -2.92 -0.32 21.95
C ARG A 266 -2.56 -0.04 20.47
N VAL A 267 -3.36 -0.52 19.53
CA VAL A 267 -3.16 -0.29 18.09
C VAL A 267 -3.97 0.93 17.68
N GLY A 268 -3.30 1.96 17.18
CA GLY A 268 -3.94 3.20 16.72
C GLY A 268 -4.20 3.21 15.21
N GLY A 269 -5.24 3.93 14.79
CA GLY A 269 -5.45 4.25 13.38
C GLY A 269 -4.59 5.43 12.92
N ILE A 270 -4.13 5.42 11.68
CA ILE A 270 -3.34 6.52 11.10
C ILE A 270 -4.10 7.86 11.18
N ALA A 271 -5.42 7.86 11.04
CA ALA A 271 -6.26 9.06 11.10
C ALA A 271 -6.08 9.86 12.40
N ALA A 272 -5.85 9.15 13.54
CA ALA A 272 -5.65 9.78 14.84
C ALA A 272 -4.36 10.65 14.92
N VAL A 273 -3.42 10.41 14.00
CA VAL A 273 -2.14 11.13 13.93
C VAL A 273 -2.16 12.23 12.89
N LEU A 274 -2.89 12.04 11.78
CA LEU A 274 -2.92 12.96 10.64
C LEU A 274 -3.52 14.34 10.96
N GLY A 275 -4.35 14.45 11.99
CA GLY A 275 -4.95 15.71 12.45
C GLY A 275 -4.04 16.54 13.39
N LYS A 276 -2.84 16.07 13.72
CA LYS A 276 -1.93 16.73 14.67
C LYS A 276 -0.84 17.51 13.94
N ALA A 277 -0.45 18.64 14.49
CA ALA A 277 0.52 19.56 13.87
C ALA A 277 1.97 19.01 13.81
N GLN A 278 2.28 17.93 14.52
CA GLN A 278 3.59 17.24 14.49
C GLN A 278 3.42 15.75 14.75
N PRO A 279 4.26 14.89 14.11
CA PRO A 279 4.33 13.48 14.47
C PRO A 279 4.79 13.36 15.93
N VAL A 280 3.95 12.75 16.78
CA VAL A 280 4.13 12.75 18.26
C VAL A 280 4.97 11.55 18.73
N LEU A 281 5.70 10.87 17.87
CA LEU A 281 6.30 9.60 18.22
C LEU A 281 7.81 9.71 18.39
N GLY A 282 8.25 9.89 19.64
CA GLY A 282 9.64 9.82 20.05
C GLY A 282 10.18 8.39 20.20
N GLY A 283 9.62 7.40 19.49
CA GLY A 283 10.00 6.00 19.63
C GLY A 283 9.79 5.19 18.35
N PRO A 284 10.14 3.89 18.39
CA PRO A 284 9.95 2.96 17.27
C PRO A 284 8.48 2.83 16.86
N VAL A 285 8.23 2.75 15.57
CA VAL A 285 6.88 2.57 15.01
C VAL A 285 6.83 1.41 14.02
N VAL A 286 5.80 0.60 14.14
CA VAL A 286 5.34 -0.30 13.08
C VAL A 286 4.00 0.23 12.56
N PHE A 287 3.96 0.52 11.26
CA PHE A 287 2.74 0.88 10.54
C PHE A 287 2.31 -0.29 9.64
N LYS A 288 1.14 -0.84 9.89
CA LYS A 288 0.59 -1.95 9.09
C LYS A 288 -0.52 -1.46 8.19
N SER A 289 -0.35 -1.64 6.87
CA SER A 289 -1.38 -1.37 5.87
C SER A 289 -2.01 -2.68 5.39
N VAL A 290 -3.31 -2.81 5.53
CA VAL A 290 -4.11 -3.91 4.98
C VAL A 290 -4.95 -3.45 3.79
N GLY A 291 -5.31 -2.16 3.75
CA GLY A 291 -6.06 -1.54 2.68
C GLY A 291 -7.55 -1.82 2.71
N CYS A 292 -8.35 -0.82 2.35
CA CYS A 292 -9.80 -0.94 2.17
C CYS A 292 -10.25 -0.17 0.93
N ALA A 293 -11.53 -0.27 0.57
CA ALA A 293 -12.06 0.41 -0.62
C ALA A 293 -12.09 1.95 -0.49
N ALA A 294 -12.02 2.49 0.73
CA ALA A 294 -11.91 3.94 0.94
C ALA A 294 -10.62 4.52 0.31
N TRP A 295 -9.54 3.73 0.26
CA TRP A 295 -8.29 4.14 -0.39
C TRP A 295 -8.38 4.10 -1.91
N ASP A 296 -9.15 3.16 -2.46
CA ASP A 296 -9.45 3.10 -3.89
C ASP A 296 -10.36 4.26 -4.30
N LEU A 297 -11.30 4.66 -3.43
CA LEU A 297 -12.14 5.86 -3.63
C LEU A 297 -11.29 7.14 -3.64
N ALA A 298 -10.31 7.26 -2.74
CA ALA A 298 -9.36 8.37 -2.75
C ALA A 298 -8.59 8.46 -4.09
N ALA A 299 -8.14 7.31 -4.61
CA ALA A 299 -7.45 7.24 -5.90
C ALA A 299 -8.38 7.64 -7.07
N CYS A 300 -9.65 7.22 -7.05
CA CYS A 300 -10.63 7.65 -8.04
C CYS A 300 -10.95 9.14 -7.98
N ARG A 301 -10.92 9.77 -6.80
CA ARG A 301 -11.03 11.25 -6.67
C ARG A 301 -9.88 11.94 -7.39
N VAL A 302 -8.64 11.46 -7.24
CA VAL A 302 -7.46 12.00 -7.94
C VAL A 302 -7.63 11.87 -9.45
N ALA A 303 -8.06 10.70 -9.94
CA ALA A 303 -8.29 10.48 -11.37
C ALA A 303 -9.40 11.39 -11.92
N ARG A 304 -10.54 11.51 -11.22
CA ARG A 304 -11.64 12.40 -11.59
C ARG A 304 -11.16 13.85 -11.70
N ASP A 305 -10.42 14.32 -10.71
CA ASP A 305 -9.93 15.70 -10.68
C ASP A 305 -8.88 15.96 -11.78
N ALA A 306 -8.11 14.93 -12.17
CA ALA A 306 -7.19 15.02 -13.31
C ALA A 306 -7.95 15.09 -14.64
N LEU A 307 -9.00 14.28 -14.82
CA LEU A 307 -9.86 14.30 -16.01
C LEU A 307 -10.63 15.61 -16.19
N ALA A 308 -11.00 16.26 -15.08
CA ALA A 308 -11.69 17.55 -15.13
C ALA A 308 -10.79 18.73 -15.54
N ARG A 309 -9.46 18.57 -15.47
CA ARG A 309 -8.48 19.59 -15.84
C ARG A 309 -7.94 19.45 -17.27
N GLY A 310 -8.09 18.31 -17.89
CA GLY A 310 -7.60 17.99 -19.25
C GLY A 310 -8.69 17.99 -20.26
#